data_42c1b91a2cfb0558732a59975db610ef
#
_entry.id   42c1b91a2cfb0558732a59975db610ef
#
_cell.length_a   1.000
_cell.length_b   1.000
_cell.length_c   1.000
_cell.angle_alpha   90.00
_cell.angle_beta   90.00
_cell.angle_gamma   90.00
#
_symmetry.space_group_name_H-M   'P 1'
#
loop_
_entity.id
_entity.type
_entity.pdbx_description
1 polymer ?
#
loop_
_entity_poly.entity_id
_entity_poly.type
_entity_poly.pdbx_seq_one_letter_code
_entity_poly.pdbx_strand_id
1 'polypeptide(L)'
;MGALIGFANMDGDMNDLLKAALLHFDLAYLHPYFDGNGRMARLLHLWYLVQRGYSSALFVPLSGFIERSRKGYYDAYTLIEQNARISGVLDVTPFLVYFIENVYHKLSNALPAASTTEHFQAALASGGVTEKEKDLWQFVLSAYGGGEFSTKQLERDFGSAAYATIRSFVLKFEGMGLLHRTKYGNRVKYSVK
;
A
#
# COMPACT_ATOMS: atom_id res chain seq x y z
N MET A 1 13.71 -8.50 20.33
CA MET A 1 12.61 -7.49 20.50
C MET A 1 13.11 -6.17 21.06
N GLY A 2 13.83 -6.11 22.21
CA GLY A 2 14.31 -4.81 22.75
C GLY A 2 15.12 -3.98 21.76
N ALA A 3 16.06 -4.60 21.04
CA ALA A 3 16.86 -3.92 20.01
C ALA A 3 16.00 -3.36 18.86
N LEU A 4 14.98 -4.11 18.40
CA LEU A 4 14.04 -3.66 17.37
C LEU A 4 13.25 -2.42 17.80
N ILE A 5 12.75 -2.42 19.05
CA ILE A 5 12.04 -1.26 19.63
C ILE A 5 13.00 -0.07 19.76
N GLY A 6 14.22 -0.31 20.23
CA GLY A 6 15.26 0.72 20.31
C GLY A 6 15.57 1.32 18.94
N PHE A 7 15.73 0.48 17.91
CA PHE A 7 15.95 0.93 16.53
C PHE A 7 14.75 1.75 16.00
N ALA A 8 13.50 1.32 16.24
CA ALA A 8 12.32 2.05 15.81
C ALA A 8 12.28 3.48 16.39
N ASN A 9 12.67 3.65 17.67
CA ASN A 9 12.63 4.92 18.39
C ASN A 9 13.93 5.75 18.25
N MET A 10 14.97 5.22 17.62
CA MET A 10 16.23 5.94 17.46
C MET A 10 16.05 7.04 16.39
N ASP A 11 16.31 8.28 16.76
CA ASP A 11 16.41 9.39 15.82
C ASP A 11 17.75 9.34 15.08
N GLY A 12 17.73 9.60 13.78
CA GLY A 12 18.92 9.58 12.94
C GLY A 12 18.60 10.05 11.50
N ASP A 13 19.63 10.23 10.70
CA ASP A 13 19.51 10.72 9.32
C ASP A 13 19.07 9.65 8.31
N MET A 14 18.69 8.47 8.78
CA MET A 14 18.22 7.40 7.88
C MET A 14 16.88 7.77 7.27
N ASN A 15 16.76 7.57 5.95
CA ASN A 15 15.49 7.74 5.24
C ASN A 15 14.38 6.87 5.85
N ASP A 16 13.23 7.46 6.11
CA ASP A 16 12.10 6.81 6.79
C ASP A 16 11.58 5.58 6.04
N LEU A 17 11.57 5.59 4.70
CA LEU A 17 11.14 4.44 3.90
C LEU A 17 12.09 3.26 4.07
N LEU A 18 13.40 3.52 4.07
CA LEU A 18 14.41 2.49 4.30
C LEU A 18 14.31 1.95 5.73
N LYS A 19 14.11 2.81 6.72
CA LYS A 19 13.94 2.40 8.11
C LYS A 19 12.67 1.56 8.31
N ALA A 20 11.57 1.94 7.69
CA ALA A 20 10.35 1.15 7.69
C ALA A 20 10.55 -0.25 7.07
N ALA A 21 11.30 -0.34 5.96
CA ALA A 21 11.64 -1.62 5.33
C ALA A 21 12.54 -2.49 6.23
N LEU A 22 13.50 -1.89 6.94
CA LEU A 22 14.35 -2.59 7.91
C LEU A 22 13.56 -3.11 9.10
N LEU A 23 12.64 -2.32 9.66
CA LEU A 23 11.74 -2.76 10.73
C LEU A 23 10.87 -3.95 10.29
N HIS A 24 10.39 -3.92 9.05
CA HIS A 24 9.68 -5.06 8.45
C HIS A 24 10.59 -6.29 8.36
N PHE A 25 11.80 -6.11 7.81
CA PHE A 25 12.77 -7.19 7.68
C PHE A 25 13.07 -7.82 9.04
N ASP A 26 13.47 -7.01 10.01
CA ASP A 26 13.88 -7.48 11.33
C ASP A 26 12.78 -8.29 12.01
N LEU A 27 11.54 -7.81 12.00
CA LEU A 27 10.43 -8.53 12.61
C LEU A 27 10.14 -9.86 11.91
N ALA A 28 10.14 -9.85 10.58
CA ALA A 28 9.89 -11.06 9.80
C ALA A 28 11.04 -12.06 9.92
N TYR A 29 12.28 -11.60 10.01
CA TYR A 29 13.49 -12.42 10.16
C TYR A 29 13.63 -13.02 11.55
N LEU A 30 13.41 -12.22 12.61
CA LEU A 30 13.42 -12.67 14.01
C LEU A 30 12.33 -13.71 14.30
N HIS A 31 11.23 -13.64 13.56
CA HIS A 31 10.09 -14.58 13.64
C HIS A 31 9.59 -14.85 15.06
N PRO A 32 9.30 -13.81 15.88
CA PRO A 32 9.11 -13.96 17.32
C PRO A 32 7.77 -14.61 17.72
N TYR A 33 6.82 -14.72 16.80
CA TYR A 33 5.50 -15.29 17.05
C TYR A 33 5.33 -16.64 16.39
N PHE A 34 4.49 -17.49 16.95
CA PHE A 34 4.15 -18.79 16.36
C PHE A 34 3.44 -18.64 15.00
N ASP A 35 2.56 -17.63 14.87
CA ASP A 35 1.89 -17.25 13.62
C ASP A 35 1.76 -15.72 13.51
N GLY A 36 1.53 -15.23 12.31
CA GLY A 36 1.23 -13.84 12.04
C GLY A 36 2.45 -12.92 11.87
N ASN A 37 3.71 -13.44 11.89
CA ASN A 37 4.90 -12.61 11.77
C ASN A 37 4.90 -11.71 10.52
N GLY A 38 4.47 -12.22 9.37
CA GLY A 38 4.36 -11.43 8.15
C GLY A 38 3.30 -10.32 8.23
N ARG A 39 2.18 -10.57 8.94
CA ARG A 39 1.15 -9.54 9.20
C ARG A 39 1.68 -8.45 10.12
N MET A 40 2.36 -8.86 11.19
CA MET A 40 2.96 -7.93 12.14
C MET A 40 4.09 -7.10 11.53
N ALA A 41 4.92 -7.71 10.67
CA ALA A 41 5.97 -6.98 9.94
C ALA A 41 5.39 -5.88 9.03
N ARG A 42 4.33 -6.20 8.28
CA ARG A 42 3.62 -5.20 7.46
C ARG A 42 2.94 -4.12 8.31
N LEU A 43 2.33 -4.49 9.43
CA LEU A 43 1.71 -3.54 10.33
C LEU A 43 2.75 -2.59 10.94
N LEU A 44 3.88 -3.11 11.40
CA LEU A 44 4.98 -2.31 11.96
C LEU A 44 5.55 -1.33 10.94
N HIS A 45 5.75 -1.79 9.69
CA HIS A 45 6.17 -0.95 8.58
C HIS A 45 5.22 0.25 8.36
N LEU A 46 3.92 -0.04 8.21
CA LEU A 46 2.91 0.99 8.00
C LEU A 46 2.76 1.92 9.20
N TRP A 47 2.74 1.36 10.41
CA TRP A 47 2.67 2.14 11.65
C TRP A 47 3.84 3.12 11.77
N TYR A 48 5.06 2.67 11.51
CA TYR A 48 6.24 3.54 11.55
C TYR A 48 6.10 4.70 10.56
N LEU A 49 5.69 4.45 9.32
CA LEU A 49 5.50 5.51 8.32
C LEU A 49 4.42 6.52 8.75
N VAL A 50 3.31 6.05 9.33
CA VAL A 50 2.26 6.94 9.87
C VAL A 50 2.80 7.81 11.01
N GLN A 51 3.58 7.25 11.93
CA GLN A 51 4.23 8.01 13.02
C GLN A 51 5.20 9.08 12.49
N ARG A 52 5.82 8.83 11.34
CA ARG A 52 6.72 9.80 10.66
C ARG A 52 5.97 10.81 9.77
N GLY A 53 4.63 10.83 9.82
CA GLY A 53 3.79 11.80 9.09
C GLY A 53 3.35 11.35 7.70
N TYR A 54 3.68 10.14 7.26
CA TYR A 54 3.24 9.58 5.98
C TYR A 54 1.83 9.01 6.10
N SER A 55 0.81 9.86 6.30
CA SER A 55 -0.59 9.42 6.48
C SER A 55 -1.13 8.63 5.28
N SER A 56 -0.61 8.89 4.07
CA SER A 56 -0.91 8.12 2.85
C SER A 56 -0.51 6.64 2.95
N ALA A 57 0.39 6.27 3.86
CA ALA A 57 0.78 4.88 4.09
C ALA A 57 -0.40 3.98 4.45
N LEU A 58 -1.45 4.52 5.09
CA LEU A 58 -2.67 3.78 5.42
C LEU A 58 -3.43 3.27 4.19
N PHE A 59 -3.24 3.91 3.04
CA PHE A 59 -3.89 3.55 1.78
C PHE A 59 -3.01 2.69 0.87
N VAL A 60 -1.80 2.36 1.32
CA VAL A 60 -0.86 1.54 0.56
C VAL A 60 -1.24 0.07 0.66
N PRO A 61 -1.54 -0.61 -0.47
CA PRO A 61 -1.84 -2.04 -0.48
C PRO A 61 -0.57 -2.88 -0.37
N LEU A 62 0.22 -2.68 0.71
CA LEU A 62 1.51 -3.32 0.93
C LEU A 62 1.45 -4.84 0.79
N SER A 63 0.41 -5.46 1.37
CA SER A 63 0.19 -6.91 1.24
C SER A 63 -0.01 -7.35 -0.21
N GLY A 64 -0.73 -6.55 -1.00
CA GLY A 64 -0.97 -6.84 -2.42
C GLY A 64 0.30 -6.74 -3.27
N PHE A 65 1.21 -5.78 -2.98
CA PHE A 65 2.49 -5.69 -3.68
C PHE A 65 3.39 -6.89 -3.36
N ILE A 66 3.50 -7.26 -2.08
CA ILE A 66 4.29 -8.43 -1.66
C ILE A 66 3.72 -9.72 -2.26
N GLU A 67 2.40 -9.91 -2.28
CA GLU A 67 1.78 -11.10 -2.83
C GLU A 67 2.03 -11.23 -4.35
N ARG A 68 1.94 -10.14 -5.10
CA ARG A 68 2.23 -10.13 -6.56
C ARG A 68 3.70 -10.40 -6.89
N SER A 69 4.61 -10.10 -5.97
CA SER A 69 6.06 -10.33 -6.10
C SER A 69 6.61 -11.32 -5.08
N ARG A 70 5.76 -12.26 -4.62
CA ARG A 70 6.01 -13.16 -3.50
C ARG A 70 7.32 -13.95 -3.65
N LYS A 71 7.61 -14.43 -4.86
CA LYS A 71 8.87 -15.14 -5.12
C LYS A 71 10.07 -14.24 -4.82
N GLY A 72 10.12 -13.02 -5.36
CA GLY A 72 11.22 -12.08 -5.12
C GLY A 72 11.36 -11.68 -3.65
N TYR A 73 10.25 -11.62 -2.90
CA TYR A 73 10.27 -11.39 -1.47
C TYR A 73 11.05 -12.47 -0.72
N TYR A 74 10.77 -13.74 -0.98
CA TYR A 74 11.50 -14.85 -0.35
C TYR A 74 12.91 -15.05 -0.91
N ASP A 75 13.12 -14.80 -2.20
CA ASP A 75 14.45 -14.86 -2.81
C ASP A 75 15.40 -13.85 -2.14
N ALA A 76 14.92 -12.67 -1.75
CA ALA A 76 15.72 -11.67 -1.03
C ALA A 76 16.22 -12.21 0.33
N TYR A 77 15.36 -12.87 1.12
CA TYR A 77 15.79 -13.51 2.37
C TYR A 77 16.78 -14.62 2.14
N THR A 78 16.53 -15.49 1.16
CA THR A 78 17.42 -16.60 0.80
C THR A 78 18.82 -16.07 0.42
N LEU A 79 18.88 -15.00 -0.35
CA LEU A 79 20.14 -14.38 -0.76
C LEU A 79 20.90 -13.79 0.44
N ILE A 80 20.20 -13.13 1.36
CA ILE A 80 20.79 -12.60 2.60
C ILE A 80 21.40 -13.74 3.43
N GLU A 81 20.66 -14.84 3.61
CA GLU A 81 21.16 -15.99 4.37
C GLU A 81 22.36 -16.66 3.71
N GLN A 82 22.36 -16.81 2.37
CA GLN A 82 23.47 -17.36 1.62
C GLN A 82 24.72 -16.47 1.75
N ASN A 83 24.56 -15.16 1.59
CA ASN A 83 25.65 -14.19 1.74
C ASN A 83 26.21 -14.20 3.16
N ALA A 84 25.36 -14.25 4.17
CA ALA A 84 25.78 -14.30 5.56
C ALA A 84 26.58 -15.57 5.90
N ARG A 85 26.22 -16.73 5.33
CA ARG A 85 26.98 -17.99 5.50
C ARG A 85 28.38 -17.91 4.90
N ILE A 86 28.57 -17.14 3.84
CA ILE A 86 29.87 -17.00 3.14
C ILE A 86 30.71 -15.90 3.82
N SER A 87 30.13 -14.75 4.09
CA SER A 87 30.86 -13.55 4.56
C SER A 87 30.94 -13.43 6.08
N GLY A 88 30.07 -14.13 6.82
CA GLY A 88 29.86 -13.92 8.25
C GLY A 88 29.13 -12.62 8.60
N VAL A 89 28.66 -11.86 7.61
CA VAL A 89 27.97 -10.56 7.78
C VAL A 89 26.55 -10.64 7.24
N LEU A 90 25.57 -10.18 8.01
CA LEU A 90 24.19 -10.07 7.59
C LEU A 90 24.00 -8.79 6.75
N ASP A 91 24.13 -8.92 5.42
CA ASP A 91 23.90 -7.84 4.47
C ASP A 91 22.41 -7.83 4.05
N VAL A 92 21.65 -6.82 4.51
CA VAL A 92 20.22 -6.69 4.22
C VAL A 92 19.91 -5.94 2.92
N THR A 93 20.94 -5.54 2.17
CA THR A 93 20.80 -4.82 0.89
C THR A 93 19.85 -5.51 -0.10
N PRO A 94 19.87 -6.85 -0.29
CA PRO A 94 18.93 -7.52 -1.20
C PRO A 94 17.46 -7.27 -0.86
N PHE A 95 17.12 -7.20 0.43
CA PHE A 95 15.76 -6.93 0.86
C PHE A 95 15.37 -5.46 0.63
N LEU A 96 16.27 -4.52 0.90
CA LEU A 96 16.03 -3.10 0.61
C LEU A 96 15.82 -2.85 -0.88
N VAL A 97 16.65 -3.45 -1.73
CA VAL A 97 16.49 -3.39 -3.21
C VAL A 97 15.14 -3.97 -3.61
N TYR A 98 14.76 -5.14 -3.08
CA TYR A 98 13.43 -5.71 -3.32
C TYR A 98 12.30 -4.72 -2.98
N PHE A 99 12.35 -4.09 -1.79
CA PHE A 99 11.33 -3.14 -1.36
C PHE A 99 11.26 -1.91 -2.25
N ILE A 100 12.41 -1.34 -2.62
CA ILE A 100 12.47 -0.19 -3.52
C ILE A 100 11.81 -0.52 -4.86
N GLU A 101 12.18 -1.62 -5.49
CA GLU A 101 11.74 -1.95 -6.84
C GLU A 101 10.29 -2.48 -6.90
N ASN A 102 9.89 -3.30 -5.93
CA ASN A 102 8.61 -4.01 -5.98
C ASN A 102 7.51 -3.38 -5.13
N VAL A 103 7.85 -2.47 -4.22
CA VAL A 103 6.90 -1.76 -3.38
C VAL A 103 6.95 -0.26 -3.66
N TYR A 104 8.05 0.42 -3.35
CA TYR A 104 8.09 1.88 -3.36
C TYR A 104 8.01 2.50 -4.77
N HIS A 105 8.73 1.97 -5.75
CA HIS A 105 8.61 2.43 -7.14
C HIS A 105 7.21 2.20 -7.73
N LYS A 106 6.52 1.16 -7.29
CA LYS A 106 5.15 0.89 -7.73
C LYS A 106 4.12 1.75 -7.02
N LEU A 107 4.44 2.26 -5.82
CA LEU A 107 3.60 3.21 -5.09
C LEU A 107 3.48 4.54 -5.82
N SER A 108 4.56 5.04 -6.41
CA SER A 108 4.54 6.31 -7.16
C SER A 108 3.53 6.28 -8.32
N ASN A 109 3.26 5.09 -8.86
CA ASN A 109 2.27 4.87 -9.92
C ASN A 109 0.88 4.46 -9.40
N ALA A 110 0.75 4.16 -8.11
CA ALA A 110 -0.49 3.66 -7.49
C ALA A 110 -1.14 4.68 -6.56
N LEU A 111 -0.40 5.69 -6.12
CA LEU A 111 -0.94 6.76 -5.27
C LEU A 111 -1.65 7.80 -6.16
N PRO A 112 -2.84 8.26 -5.76
CA PRO A 112 -3.48 9.37 -6.43
C PRO A 112 -2.57 10.61 -6.37
N ALA A 113 -2.66 11.46 -7.37
CA ALA A 113 -1.96 12.74 -7.36
C ALA A 113 -2.26 13.50 -6.05
N ALA A 114 -1.32 14.30 -5.56
CA ALA A 114 -1.51 15.09 -4.33
C ALA A 114 -2.81 15.91 -4.39
N SER A 115 -3.13 16.47 -5.56
CA SER A 115 -4.38 17.19 -5.82
C SER A 115 -5.62 16.31 -5.63
N THR A 116 -5.58 15.03 -6.00
CA THR A 116 -6.71 14.09 -5.82
C THR A 116 -6.95 13.81 -4.33
N THR A 117 -5.87 13.68 -3.55
CA THR A 117 -5.95 13.50 -2.09
C THR A 117 -6.53 14.74 -1.42
N GLU A 118 -6.08 15.93 -1.80
CA GLU A 118 -6.61 17.22 -1.30
C GLU A 118 -8.09 17.40 -1.64
N HIS A 119 -8.49 17.11 -2.88
CA HIS A 119 -9.90 17.17 -3.30
C HIS A 119 -10.78 16.20 -2.51
N PHE A 120 -10.30 14.99 -2.23
CA PHE A 120 -11.04 14.03 -1.43
C PHE A 120 -11.18 14.49 0.03
N GLN A 121 -10.11 15.02 0.63
CA GLN A 121 -10.15 15.56 1.98
C GLN A 121 -11.11 16.77 2.09
N ALA A 122 -11.09 17.66 1.12
CA ALA A 122 -12.03 18.78 1.06
C ALA A 122 -13.47 18.30 0.94
N ALA A 123 -13.74 17.27 0.14
CA ALA A 123 -15.07 16.66 0.00
C ALA A 123 -15.54 15.97 1.28
N LEU A 124 -14.63 15.34 2.04
CA LEU A 124 -14.92 14.80 3.37
C LEU A 124 -15.27 15.91 4.37
N ALA A 125 -14.45 16.95 4.44
CA ALA A 125 -14.64 18.07 5.36
C ALA A 125 -15.98 18.83 5.12
N SER A 126 -16.44 18.90 3.85
CA SER A 126 -17.72 19.50 3.48
C SER A 126 -18.93 18.59 3.69
N GLY A 127 -18.75 17.36 4.19
CA GLY A 127 -19.83 16.37 4.33
C GLY A 127 -20.33 15.83 2.98
N GLY A 128 -19.62 16.09 1.90
CA GLY A 128 -19.97 15.66 0.55
C GLY A 128 -19.80 14.17 0.27
N VAL A 129 -19.21 13.40 1.20
CA VAL A 129 -18.92 11.97 1.04
C VAL A 129 -19.53 11.21 2.21
N THR A 130 -20.30 10.16 1.92
CA THR A 130 -20.87 9.26 2.94
C THR A 130 -19.82 8.24 3.40
N GLU A 131 -20.00 7.62 4.59
CA GLU A 131 -19.09 6.56 5.08
C GLU A 131 -18.97 5.40 4.07
N LYS A 132 -20.06 4.98 3.45
CA LYS A 132 -20.03 3.92 2.44
C LYS A 132 -19.25 4.31 1.17
N GLU A 133 -19.31 5.57 0.77
CA GLU A 133 -18.51 6.09 -0.35
C GLU A 133 -17.03 6.20 0.03
N LYS A 134 -16.72 6.50 1.28
CA LYS A 134 -15.37 6.49 1.83
C LYS A 134 -14.79 5.08 1.81
N ASP A 135 -15.56 4.07 2.26
CA ASP A 135 -15.13 2.66 2.19
C ASP A 135 -14.88 2.21 0.75
N LEU A 136 -15.78 2.57 -0.18
CA LEU A 136 -15.62 2.30 -1.61
C LEU A 136 -14.36 2.96 -2.18
N TRP A 137 -14.10 4.22 -1.80
CA TRP A 137 -12.91 4.93 -2.24
C TRP A 137 -11.63 4.29 -1.73
N GLN A 138 -11.59 3.92 -0.44
CA GLN A 138 -10.46 3.20 0.14
C GLN A 138 -10.22 1.86 -0.55
N PHE A 139 -11.31 1.14 -0.85
CA PHE A 139 -11.22 -0.11 -1.60
C PHE A 139 -10.66 0.12 -3.02
N VAL A 140 -11.13 1.13 -3.74
CA VAL A 140 -10.63 1.48 -5.08
C VAL A 140 -9.13 1.76 -5.04
N LEU A 141 -8.67 2.56 -4.09
CA LEU A 141 -7.24 2.86 -3.91
C LEU A 141 -6.42 1.61 -3.60
N SER A 142 -6.92 0.74 -2.73
CA SER A 142 -6.20 -0.46 -2.30
C SER A 142 -6.20 -1.58 -3.34
N ALA A 143 -7.33 -1.79 -4.04
CA ALA A 143 -7.49 -2.91 -4.96
C ALA A 143 -6.98 -2.62 -6.37
N TYR A 144 -7.16 -1.39 -6.84
CA TYR A 144 -6.83 -1.02 -8.21
C TYR A 144 -5.66 -0.03 -8.31
N GLY A 145 -5.42 0.79 -7.28
CA GLY A 145 -4.36 1.80 -7.30
C GLY A 145 -4.50 2.72 -8.51
N GLY A 146 -3.43 2.82 -9.34
CA GLY A 146 -3.46 3.53 -10.63
C GLY A 146 -4.05 2.74 -11.79
N GLY A 147 -4.51 1.50 -11.56
CA GLY A 147 -5.09 0.63 -12.60
C GLY A 147 -6.53 1.00 -12.97
N GLU A 148 -6.97 0.51 -14.13
CA GLU A 148 -8.33 0.70 -14.60
C GLU A 148 -9.29 -0.38 -14.09
N PHE A 149 -10.51 0.01 -13.73
CA PHE A 149 -11.58 -0.91 -13.33
C PHE A 149 -12.92 -0.55 -14.00
N SER A 150 -13.82 -1.51 -14.07
CA SER A 150 -15.20 -1.28 -14.50
C SER A 150 -16.15 -1.30 -13.31
N THR A 151 -17.36 -0.70 -13.48
CA THR A 151 -18.41 -0.74 -12.43
C THR A 151 -18.77 -2.17 -12.02
N LYS A 152 -18.85 -3.10 -12.99
CA LYS A 152 -19.14 -4.52 -12.71
C LYS A 152 -17.99 -5.20 -11.96
N GLN A 153 -16.77 -4.85 -12.26
CA GLN A 153 -15.59 -5.36 -11.56
C GLN A 153 -15.58 -4.86 -10.12
N LEU A 154 -15.80 -3.55 -9.90
CA LEU A 154 -15.86 -2.97 -8.57
C LEU A 154 -17.01 -3.56 -7.73
N GLU A 155 -18.20 -3.78 -8.33
CA GLU A 155 -19.32 -4.43 -7.66
C GLU A 155 -18.96 -5.84 -7.17
N ARG A 156 -18.39 -6.66 -8.05
CA ARG A 156 -17.99 -8.03 -7.74
C ARG A 156 -16.90 -8.08 -6.66
N ASP A 157 -15.88 -7.24 -6.79
CA ASP A 157 -14.68 -7.32 -5.97
C ASP A 157 -14.91 -6.68 -4.59
N PHE A 158 -15.76 -5.64 -4.49
CA PHE A 158 -16.17 -5.04 -3.21
C PHE A 158 -17.21 -5.89 -2.46
N GLY A 159 -18.15 -6.50 -3.18
CA GLY A 159 -19.09 -7.51 -2.68
C GLY A 159 -20.20 -7.03 -1.73
N SER A 160 -20.08 -5.84 -1.11
CA SER A 160 -21.02 -5.33 -0.10
C SER A 160 -21.85 -4.13 -0.56
N ALA A 161 -21.90 -3.84 -1.87
CA ALA A 161 -22.69 -2.76 -2.44
C ALA A 161 -23.42 -3.19 -3.71
N ALA A 162 -24.68 -2.78 -3.85
CA ALA A 162 -25.48 -3.01 -5.05
C ALA A 162 -24.93 -2.19 -6.24
N TYR A 163 -25.13 -2.69 -7.47
CA TYR A 163 -24.69 -2.03 -8.70
C TYR A 163 -25.13 -0.55 -8.80
N ALA A 164 -26.35 -0.22 -8.36
CA ALA A 164 -26.83 1.15 -8.34
C ALA A 164 -25.96 2.08 -7.47
N THR A 165 -25.54 1.60 -6.30
CA THR A 165 -24.64 2.31 -5.38
C THR A 165 -23.26 2.51 -6.02
N ILE A 166 -22.71 1.47 -6.62
CA ILE A 166 -21.42 1.53 -7.35
C ILE A 166 -21.49 2.54 -8.50
N ARG A 167 -22.58 2.49 -9.28
CA ARG A 167 -22.78 3.43 -10.39
C ARG A 167 -22.87 4.88 -9.90
N SER A 168 -23.64 5.13 -8.85
CA SER A 168 -23.76 6.46 -8.24
C SER A 168 -22.41 6.97 -7.74
N PHE A 169 -21.65 6.10 -7.04
CA PHE A 169 -20.31 6.39 -6.55
C PHE A 169 -19.37 6.81 -7.69
N VAL A 170 -19.23 6.02 -8.75
CA VAL A 170 -18.27 6.33 -9.83
C VAL A 170 -18.62 7.61 -10.56
N LEU A 171 -19.91 7.90 -10.80
CA LEU A 171 -20.36 9.14 -11.44
C LEU A 171 -20.11 10.37 -10.56
N LYS A 172 -20.37 10.25 -9.26
CA LYS A 172 -20.13 11.32 -8.29
C LYS A 172 -18.64 11.62 -8.17
N PHE A 173 -17.79 10.59 -8.06
CA PHE A 173 -16.35 10.73 -7.92
C PHE A 173 -15.68 11.17 -9.23
N GLU A 174 -16.23 10.81 -10.39
CA GLU A 174 -15.86 11.41 -11.68
C GLU A 174 -16.17 12.92 -11.70
N GLY A 175 -17.37 13.31 -11.27
CA GLY A 175 -17.78 14.72 -11.17
C GLY A 175 -16.95 15.55 -10.18
N MET A 176 -16.43 14.92 -9.12
CA MET A 176 -15.52 15.55 -8.16
C MET A 176 -14.06 15.61 -8.69
N GLY A 177 -13.77 15.06 -9.87
CA GLY A 177 -12.42 15.00 -10.43
C GLY A 177 -11.49 13.99 -9.75
N LEU A 178 -12.02 13.06 -8.95
CA LEU A 178 -11.28 12.00 -8.26
C LEU A 178 -11.08 10.77 -9.14
N LEU A 179 -12.01 10.50 -10.05
CA LEU A 179 -11.93 9.43 -11.03
C LEU A 179 -11.86 9.99 -12.45
N HIS A 180 -11.08 9.33 -13.29
CA HIS A 180 -11.05 9.56 -14.73
C HIS A 180 -11.80 8.45 -15.44
N ARG A 181 -12.63 8.82 -16.41
CA ARG A 181 -13.43 7.91 -17.22
C ARG A 181 -12.81 7.73 -18.59
N THR A 182 -12.53 6.48 -18.98
CA THR A 182 -12.04 6.11 -20.31
C THR A 182 -13.05 5.22 -21.02
N LYS A 183 -13.36 5.53 -22.27
CA LYS A 183 -14.32 4.77 -23.07
C LYS A 183 -13.59 3.95 -24.14
N TYR A 184 -13.79 2.64 -24.11
CA TYR A 184 -13.27 1.69 -25.08
C TYR A 184 -14.43 1.06 -25.87
N GLY A 185 -14.83 1.67 -26.99
CA GLY A 185 -16.03 1.26 -27.71
C GLY A 185 -17.28 1.32 -26.81
N ASN A 186 -17.93 0.17 -26.57
CA ASN A 186 -19.09 0.07 -25.68
C ASN A 186 -18.73 -0.17 -24.21
N ARG A 187 -17.44 -0.27 -23.88
CA ARG A 187 -16.98 -0.50 -22.51
C ARG A 187 -16.48 0.79 -21.89
N VAL A 188 -16.86 1.02 -20.64
CA VAL A 188 -16.38 2.15 -19.82
C VAL A 188 -15.52 1.61 -18.69
N LYS A 189 -14.37 2.22 -18.51
CA LYS A 189 -13.49 1.98 -17.38
C LYS A 189 -13.21 3.27 -16.63
N TYR A 190 -12.83 3.15 -15.40
CA TYR A 190 -12.46 4.25 -14.50
C TYR A 190 -11.06 3.99 -13.95
N SER A 191 -10.29 5.05 -13.73
CA SER A 191 -9.02 5.03 -13.01
C SER A 191 -8.96 6.17 -12.01
N VAL A 192 -8.17 6.04 -10.97
CA VAL A 192 -7.87 7.16 -10.05
C VAL A 192 -7.07 8.22 -10.82
N LYS A 193 -7.35 9.49 -10.54
CA LYS A 193 -6.73 10.63 -11.25
C LYS A 193 -5.41 11.05 -10.59
#